data_200f418802734fe22753e5f2eb8f90f7
#
_entry.id   200f418802734fe22753e5f2eb8f90f7
#
_cell.length_a   1.000
_cell.length_b   1.000
_cell.length_c   1.000
_cell.angle_alpha   90.00
_cell.angle_beta   90.00
_cell.angle_gamma   90.00
#
_symmetry.space_group_name_H-M   'P 1'
#
loop_
_entity.id
_entity.type
_entity.pdbx_description
1 polymer ?
#
loop_
_entity_poly.entity_id
_entity_poly.type
_entity_poly.pdbx_seq_one_letter_code
_entity_poly.pdbx_strand_id
1 'polypeptide(L)'
;MYKITPWNETLDLTDFYSEADSKGLTNNNNQKILVDSFRNEREKQVWILYYDDKPVGSVAAHSFDDYKPGAYRILARTCVLSHHTPFRSVGTIEAFKKHQHVTARFFLPTCVEWCGIDSDMYITTHPEPTGQMKSVHRLITSVWQRTGLIEHSADIEYRGSLQSVWRVNAHKFMSELDQYPAYYKSLR
;
A
#
# COMPACT_ATOMS: atom_id res chain seq x y z
N MET A 1 -4.41 18.37 8.42
CA MET A 1 -3.99 17.25 9.31
C MET A 1 -4.22 15.93 8.58
N TYR A 2 -3.33 14.92 8.74
CA TYR A 2 -3.54 13.59 8.15
C TYR A 2 -4.46 12.73 9.03
N LYS A 3 -5.30 11.94 8.38
CA LYS A 3 -6.15 10.94 9.04
C LYS A 3 -6.29 9.74 8.12
N ILE A 4 -6.07 8.52 8.62
CA ILE A 4 -6.36 7.28 7.90
C ILE A 4 -7.52 6.58 8.57
N THR A 5 -8.52 6.16 7.79
CA THR A 5 -9.73 5.51 8.31
C THR A 5 -10.09 4.30 7.47
N PRO A 6 -10.66 3.26 8.08
CA PRO A 6 -11.32 2.20 7.33
C PRO A 6 -12.36 2.80 6.38
N TRP A 7 -12.36 2.32 5.14
CA TRP A 7 -13.37 2.72 4.18
C TRP A 7 -14.69 2.03 4.48
N ASN A 8 -15.75 2.81 4.46
CA ASN A 8 -17.12 2.33 4.47
C ASN A 8 -17.66 2.44 3.04
N GLU A 9 -18.26 1.38 2.52
CA GLU A 9 -18.81 1.31 1.15
C GLU A 9 -19.89 2.38 0.87
N THR A 10 -20.47 2.97 1.91
CA THR A 10 -21.41 4.10 1.76
C THR A 10 -20.73 5.43 1.42
N LEU A 11 -19.40 5.53 1.61
CA LEU A 11 -18.65 6.73 1.29
C LEU A 11 -18.36 6.76 -0.20
N ASP A 12 -18.83 7.80 -0.87
CA ASP A 12 -18.56 8.02 -2.28
C ASP A 12 -17.11 8.50 -2.50
N LEU A 13 -16.37 7.75 -3.31
CA LEU A 13 -14.99 8.03 -3.71
C LEU A 13 -14.86 8.32 -5.21
N THR A 14 -15.96 8.60 -5.88
CA THR A 14 -16.01 8.80 -7.34
C THR A 14 -15.06 9.91 -7.78
N ASP A 15 -15.09 11.05 -7.13
CA ASP A 15 -14.21 12.19 -7.48
C ASP A 15 -12.74 11.87 -7.24
N PHE A 16 -12.42 11.20 -6.12
CA PHE A 16 -11.05 10.76 -5.82
C PHE A 16 -10.50 9.85 -6.91
N TYR A 17 -11.25 8.83 -7.32
CA TYR A 17 -10.80 7.89 -8.35
C TYR A 17 -10.81 8.51 -9.75
N SER A 18 -11.76 9.39 -10.07
CA SER A 18 -11.77 10.11 -11.34
C SER A 18 -10.54 11.00 -11.48
N GLU A 19 -10.14 11.69 -10.43
CA GLU A 19 -8.93 12.49 -10.42
C GLU A 19 -7.67 11.60 -10.53
N ALA A 20 -7.60 10.51 -9.78
CA ALA A 20 -6.49 9.58 -9.84
C ALA A 20 -6.31 8.96 -11.23
N ASP A 21 -7.41 8.58 -11.88
CA ASP A 21 -7.41 8.03 -13.23
C ASP A 21 -6.96 9.04 -14.28
N SER A 22 -7.45 10.28 -14.20
CA SER A 22 -7.06 11.38 -15.09
C SER A 22 -5.55 11.67 -15.05
N LYS A 23 -4.88 11.32 -13.96
CA LYS A 23 -3.43 11.46 -13.76
C LYS A 23 -2.64 10.17 -14.02
N GLY A 24 -3.30 9.12 -14.50
CA GLY A 24 -2.69 7.82 -14.76
C GLY A 24 -2.16 7.13 -13.49
N LEU A 25 -2.74 7.45 -12.33
CA LEU A 25 -2.35 6.85 -11.04
C LEU A 25 -3.03 5.51 -10.78
N THR A 26 -4.07 5.22 -11.53
CA THR A 26 -4.82 3.98 -11.43
C THR A 26 -4.97 3.34 -12.81
N ASN A 27 -4.90 2.02 -12.87
CA ASN A 27 -5.29 1.27 -14.05
C ASN A 27 -6.79 0.94 -13.92
N ASN A 28 -7.66 1.89 -14.25
CA ASN A 28 -9.12 1.75 -14.12
C ASN A 28 -9.62 1.40 -12.71
N ASN A 29 -8.87 1.74 -11.66
CA ASN A 29 -9.37 1.58 -10.31
C ASN A 29 -10.50 2.58 -10.06
N ASN A 30 -11.64 2.09 -9.68
CA ASN A 30 -12.76 2.86 -9.20
C ASN A 30 -13.38 2.12 -8.00
N GLN A 31 -14.33 2.78 -7.37
CA GLN A 31 -15.00 2.24 -6.19
C GLN A 31 -15.61 0.85 -6.44
N LYS A 32 -16.23 0.63 -7.60
CA LYS A 32 -16.80 -0.67 -7.98
C LYS A 32 -15.73 -1.76 -8.06
N ILE A 33 -14.58 -1.45 -8.65
CA ILE A 33 -13.47 -2.40 -8.75
C ILE A 33 -12.91 -2.74 -7.37
N LEU A 34 -12.86 -1.79 -6.43
CA LEU A 34 -12.48 -2.09 -5.05
C LEU A 34 -13.41 -3.12 -4.42
N VAL A 35 -14.71 -2.90 -4.50
CA VAL A 35 -15.72 -3.82 -3.95
C VAL A 35 -15.61 -5.19 -4.62
N ASP A 36 -15.60 -5.23 -5.94
CA ASP A 36 -15.62 -6.49 -6.71
C ASP A 36 -14.31 -7.26 -6.59
N SER A 37 -13.18 -6.58 -6.51
CA SER A 37 -11.85 -7.22 -6.43
C SER A 37 -11.65 -8.06 -5.17
N PHE A 38 -12.35 -7.72 -4.10
CA PHE A 38 -12.16 -8.39 -2.80
C PHE A 38 -13.40 -9.15 -2.33
N ARG A 39 -14.43 -9.28 -3.19
CA ARG A 39 -15.71 -9.89 -2.80
C ARG A 39 -15.56 -11.30 -2.23
N ASN A 40 -14.66 -12.10 -2.78
CA ASN A 40 -14.46 -13.50 -2.42
C ASN A 40 -13.31 -13.72 -1.43
N GLU A 41 -12.66 -12.65 -0.99
CA GLU A 41 -11.58 -12.78 -0.01
C GLU A 41 -12.14 -13.07 1.38
N ARG A 42 -11.52 -14.00 2.11
CA ARG A 42 -11.91 -14.39 3.47
C ARG A 42 -11.91 -13.18 4.42
N GLU A 43 -10.86 -12.40 4.34
CA GLU A 43 -10.69 -11.18 5.10
C GLU A 43 -10.21 -10.07 4.18
N LYS A 44 -10.72 -8.87 4.38
CA LYS A 44 -10.36 -7.71 3.57
C LYS A 44 -10.61 -6.42 4.33
N GLN A 45 -9.77 -5.44 4.08
CA GLN A 45 -9.98 -4.08 4.55
C GLN A 45 -9.39 -3.09 3.55
N VAL A 46 -10.12 -2.01 3.32
CA VAL A 46 -9.66 -0.83 2.58
C VAL A 46 -9.57 0.33 3.55
N TRP A 47 -8.55 1.17 3.39
CA TRP A 47 -8.41 2.41 4.14
C TRP A 47 -8.27 3.59 3.19
N ILE A 48 -8.79 4.72 3.62
CA ILE A 48 -8.66 6.00 2.93
C ILE A 48 -7.82 6.93 3.80
N LEU A 49 -6.80 7.50 3.19
CA LEU A 49 -6.00 8.56 3.76
C LEU A 49 -6.60 9.91 3.38
N TYR A 50 -6.84 10.73 4.38
CA TYR A 50 -7.30 12.12 4.22
C TYR A 50 -6.17 13.09 4.57
N TYR A 51 -6.15 14.21 3.90
CA TYR A 51 -5.38 15.38 4.25
C TYR A 51 -6.31 16.60 4.21
N ASP A 52 -6.46 17.28 5.37
CA ASP A 52 -7.41 18.38 5.55
C ASP A 52 -8.81 18.03 5.00
N ASP A 53 -9.34 16.89 5.48
CA ASP A 53 -10.66 16.32 5.15
C ASP A 53 -10.89 15.92 3.68
N LYS A 54 -9.85 16.00 2.84
CA LYS A 54 -9.91 15.52 1.45
C LYS A 54 -9.29 14.13 1.34
N PRO A 55 -9.91 13.18 0.63
CA PRO A 55 -9.29 11.90 0.35
C PRO A 55 -8.09 12.09 -0.58
N VAL A 56 -6.92 11.67 -0.14
CA VAL A 56 -5.66 11.82 -0.88
C VAL A 56 -4.95 10.51 -1.15
N GLY A 57 -5.44 9.42 -0.58
CA GLY A 57 -4.88 8.11 -0.84
C GLY A 57 -5.78 6.96 -0.41
N SER A 58 -5.57 5.82 -1.02
CA SER A 58 -6.22 4.56 -0.67
C SER A 58 -5.23 3.40 -0.62
N VAL A 59 -5.50 2.44 0.22
CA VAL A 59 -4.77 1.17 0.33
C VAL A 59 -5.71 0.07 0.76
N ALA A 60 -5.43 -1.16 0.34
CA ALA A 60 -6.14 -2.34 0.80
C ALA A 60 -5.19 -3.42 1.30
N ALA A 61 -5.69 -4.26 2.19
CA ALA A 61 -5.12 -5.55 2.54
C ALA A 61 -6.22 -6.61 2.50
N HIS A 62 -5.85 -7.83 2.17
CA HIS A 62 -6.80 -8.94 2.10
C HIS A 62 -6.07 -10.28 2.30
N SER A 63 -6.84 -11.34 2.58
CA SER A 63 -6.32 -12.70 2.61
C SER A 63 -5.66 -13.05 1.27
N PHE A 64 -4.58 -13.83 1.32
CA PHE A 64 -3.83 -14.26 0.14
C PHE A 64 -3.74 -15.78 0.08
N ASP A 65 -4.87 -16.42 0.39
CA ASP A 65 -4.98 -17.87 0.52
C ASP A 65 -4.69 -18.61 -0.80
N ASP A 66 -4.93 -17.98 -1.96
CA ASP A 66 -4.53 -18.50 -3.28
C ASP A 66 -3.02 -18.71 -3.43
N TYR A 67 -2.22 -17.92 -2.71
CA TYR A 67 -0.76 -18.03 -2.71
C TYR A 67 -0.26 -18.88 -1.54
N LYS A 68 -0.72 -18.56 -0.34
CA LYS A 68 -0.35 -19.27 0.89
C LYS A 68 -1.52 -19.20 1.88
N PRO A 69 -2.06 -20.34 2.34
CA PRO A 69 -3.14 -20.37 3.32
C PRO A 69 -2.79 -19.58 4.59
N GLY A 70 -3.69 -18.71 5.00
CA GLY A 70 -3.52 -17.85 6.19
C GLY A 70 -2.63 -16.62 5.99
N ALA A 71 -2.07 -16.42 4.82
CA ALA A 71 -1.28 -15.24 4.51
C ALA A 71 -2.15 -14.03 4.11
N TYR A 72 -1.54 -12.84 4.12
CA TYR A 72 -2.15 -11.60 3.68
C TYR A 72 -1.38 -10.96 2.52
N ARG A 73 -2.10 -10.39 1.58
CA ARG A 73 -1.56 -9.47 0.60
C ARG A 73 -1.84 -8.05 1.07
N ILE A 74 -0.79 -7.28 1.26
CA ILE A 74 -0.86 -5.89 1.74
C ILE A 74 -0.44 -4.91 0.64
N LEU A 75 -0.72 -3.64 0.86
CA LEU A 75 -0.50 -2.56 -0.11
C LEU A 75 -1.21 -2.81 -1.45
N ALA A 76 -2.29 -3.60 -1.43
CA ALA A 76 -3.11 -3.83 -2.61
C ALA A 76 -3.87 -2.54 -2.99
N ARG A 77 -4.04 -2.32 -4.29
CA ARG A 77 -4.79 -1.16 -4.81
C ARG A 77 -4.33 0.19 -4.24
N THR A 78 -3.03 0.32 -3.95
CA THR A 78 -2.45 1.57 -3.44
C THR A 78 -2.54 2.66 -4.49
N CYS A 79 -3.12 3.79 -4.10
CA CYS A 79 -3.22 5.00 -4.89
C CYS A 79 -2.94 6.23 -4.02
N VAL A 80 -2.19 7.21 -4.51
CA VAL A 80 -1.91 8.46 -3.78
C VAL A 80 -1.94 9.65 -4.73
N LEU A 81 -2.77 10.63 -4.41
CA LEU A 81 -2.81 11.96 -5.05
C LEU A 81 -1.72 12.85 -4.42
N SER A 82 -0.48 12.61 -4.81
CA SER A 82 0.70 13.24 -4.17
C SER A 82 0.74 14.77 -4.27
N HIS A 83 0.00 15.37 -5.22
CA HIS A 83 -0.10 16.83 -5.36
C HIS A 83 -1.04 17.49 -4.34
N HIS A 84 -1.88 16.68 -3.67
CA HIS A 84 -2.74 17.14 -2.58
C HIS A 84 -2.12 16.93 -1.20
N THR A 85 -0.91 16.44 -1.13
CA THR A 85 -0.21 16.15 0.13
C THR A 85 1.25 16.63 0.06
N PRO A 86 1.81 17.18 1.14
CA PRO A 86 3.24 17.53 1.20
C PRO A 86 4.16 16.29 1.15
N PHE A 87 3.60 15.07 1.30
CA PHE A 87 4.38 13.84 1.19
C PHE A 87 4.29 13.23 -0.21
N ARG A 88 5.42 12.73 -0.69
CA ARG A 88 5.46 12.02 -1.97
C ARG A 88 4.87 10.63 -1.85
N SER A 89 4.19 10.18 -2.89
CA SER A 89 3.66 8.80 -2.98
C SER A 89 4.78 7.78 -3.07
N VAL A 90 5.80 8.11 -3.86
CA VAL A 90 7.03 7.35 -4.04
C VAL A 90 8.18 8.33 -3.87
N GLY A 91 9.09 8.05 -2.96
CA GLY A 91 10.20 8.92 -2.65
C GLY A 91 11.53 8.41 -3.18
N THR A 92 12.52 9.26 -3.06
CA THR A 92 13.93 8.88 -3.11
C THR A 92 14.27 8.02 -1.87
N ILE A 93 15.44 7.36 -1.90
CA ILE A 93 15.99 6.66 -0.72
C ILE A 93 16.04 7.59 0.50
N GLU A 94 16.36 8.87 0.29
CA GLU A 94 16.39 9.87 1.36
C GLU A 94 15.01 10.18 1.93
N ALA A 95 13.99 10.30 1.07
CA ALA A 95 12.61 10.50 1.53
C ALA A 95 12.10 9.29 2.32
N PHE A 96 12.50 8.08 1.94
CA PHE A 96 12.23 6.87 2.71
C PHE A 96 12.93 6.89 4.06
N LYS A 97 14.25 7.16 4.10
CA LYS A 97 15.02 7.27 5.35
C LYS A 97 14.49 8.34 6.29
N LYS A 98 13.91 9.40 5.75
CA LYS A 98 13.29 10.50 6.52
C LYS A 98 11.80 10.25 6.80
N HIS A 99 11.28 9.07 6.44
CA HIS A 99 9.85 8.71 6.57
C HIS A 99 8.88 9.73 5.95
N GLN A 100 9.29 10.37 4.87
CA GLN A 100 8.49 11.36 4.12
C GLN A 100 7.64 10.72 3.01
N HIS A 101 7.40 9.42 3.12
CA HIS A 101 6.75 8.63 2.09
C HIS A 101 5.41 8.12 2.59
N VAL A 102 4.31 8.43 1.90
CA VAL A 102 2.94 8.05 2.31
C VAL A 102 2.81 6.56 2.58
N THR A 103 3.32 5.73 1.67
CA THR A 103 3.21 4.27 1.80
C THR A 103 3.90 3.73 3.05
N ALA A 104 5.13 4.17 3.30
CA ALA A 104 5.89 3.74 4.46
C ALA A 104 5.31 4.29 5.77
N ARG A 105 4.75 5.49 5.72
CA ARG A 105 4.33 6.23 6.91
C ARG A 105 2.93 5.90 7.39
N PHE A 106 2.02 5.69 6.46
CA PHE A 106 0.61 5.48 6.75
C PHE A 106 0.13 4.09 6.36
N PHE A 107 0.41 3.68 5.13
CA PHE A 107 -0.23 2.49 4.57
C PHE A 107 0.34 1.19 5.12
N LEU A 108 1.65 1.07 5.12
CA LEU A 108 2.28 -0.16 5.58
C LEU A 108 2.06 -0.42 7.08
N PRO A 109 2.25 0.56 7.99
CA PRO A 109 1.90 0.36 9.40
C PRO A 109 0.45 -0.04 9.61
N THR A 110 -0.49 0.62 8.94
CA THR A 110 -1.92 0.32 9.05
C THR A 110 -2.23 -1.12 8.59
N CYS A 111 -1.62 -1.56 7.48
CA CYS A 111 -1.78 -2.94 7.01
C CYS A 111 -1.17 -3.93 8.02
N VAL A 112 0.02 -3.65 8.56
CA VAL A 112 0.70 -4.52 9.54
C VAL A 112 -0.12 -4.63 10.83
N GLU A 113 -0.62 -3.52 11.34
CA GLU A 113 -1.47 -3.51 12.53
C GLU A 113 -2.74 -4.35 12.34
N TRP A 114 -3.36 -4.27 11.16
CA TRP A 114 -4.58 -5.03 10.86
C TRP A 114 -4.32 -6.53 10.68
N CYS A 115 -3.25 -6.90 9.97
CA CYS A 115 -2.90 -8.31 9.77
C CYS A 115 -2.37 -8.98 11.04
N GLY A 116 -1.78 -8.21 11.96
CA GLY A 116 -0.96 -8.71 13.06
C GLY A 116 0.50 -8.91 12.64
N ILE A 117 1.44 -8.40 13.46
CA ILE A 117 2.87 -8.32 13.13
C ILE A 117 3.52 -9.67 12.83
N ASP A 118 3.00 -10.76 13.42
CA ASP A 118 3.51 -12.13 13.25
C ASP A 118 2.91 -12.86 12.04
N SER A 119 2.01 -12.22 11.31
CA SER A 119 1.38 -12.82 10.13
C SER A 119 2.32 -12.85 8.94
N ASP A 120 2.15 -13.84 8.06
CA ASP A 120 2.81 -13.85 6.76
C ASP A 120 2.18 -12.78 5.85
N MET A 121 2.96 -11.77 5.52
CA MET A 121 2.51 -10.66 4.68
C MET A 121 3.33 -10.58 3.40
N TYR A 122 2.65 -10.28 2.31
CA TYR A 122 3.23 -10.19 0.99
C TYR A 122 2.78 -8.94 0.26
N ILE A 123 3.66 -8.42 -0.59
CA ILE A 123 3.37 -7.37 -1.58
C ILE A 123 3.52 -7.99 -2.94
N THR A 124 2.70 -7.62 -3.90
CA THR A 124 2.87 -8.03 -5.30
C THR A 124 3.19 -6.85 -6.18
N THR A 125 4.07 -7.07 -7.15
CA THR A 125 4.41 -6.10 -8.19
C THR A 125 4.39 -6.76 -9.55
N HIS A 126 4.11 -5.97 -10.59
CA HIS A 126 4.29 -6.46 -11.95
C HIS A 126 5.79 -6.56 -12.25
N PRO A 127 6.31 -7.68 -12.82
CA PRO A 127 7.73 -7.86 -13.08
C PRO A 127 8.25 -6.88 -14.14
N GLU A 128 7.41 -6.51 -15.10
CA GLU A 128 7.69 -5.52 -16.12
C GLU A 128 6.79 -4.28 -15.96
N PRO A 129 7.03 -3.44 -14.96
CA PRO A 129 6.14 -2.33 -14.67
C PRO A 129 6.23 -1.23 -15.71
N THR A 130 5.09 -0.64 -16.04
CA THR A 130 4.98 0.55 -16.91
C THR A 130 4.49 1.76 -16.13
N GLY A 131 4.74 2.95 -16.65
CA GLY A 131 4.22 4.19 -16.04
C GLY A 131 4.64 4.37 -14.59
N GLN A 132 3.68 4.68 -13.73
CA GLN A 132 3.93 4.90 -12.29
C GLN A 132 4.28 3.64 -11.52
N MET A 133 3.88 2.46 -12.00
CA MET A 133 4.29 1.19 -11.39
C MET A 133 5.81 1.00 -11.41
N LYS A 134 6.53 1.64 -12.36
CA LYS A 134 8.01 1.67 -12.35
C LYS A 134 8.57 2.29 -11.08
N SER A 135 7.93 3.33 -10.56
CA SER A 135 8.39 4.01 -9.36
C SER A 135 8.17 3.15 -8.11
N VAL A 136 7.03 2.47 -8.03
CA VAL A 136 6.74 1.54 -6.91
C VAL A 136 7.67 0.33 -6.99
N HIS A 137 7.84 -0.28 -8.15
CA HIS A 137 8.76 -1.40 -8.35
C HIS A 137 10.21 -1.00 -7.99
N ARG A 138 10.67 0.18 -8.42
CA ARG A 138 11.99 0.70 -8.07
C ARG A 138 12.16 0.92 -6.57
N LEU A 139 11.14 1.45 -5.86
CA LEU A 139 11.16 1.57 -4.41
C LEU A 139 11.34 0.20 -3.76
N ILE A 140 10.53 -0.76 -4.16
CA ILE A 140 10.55 -2.12 -3.64
C ILE A 140 11.92 -2.76 -3.88
N THR A 141 12.40 -2.81 -5.11
CA THR A 141 13.64 -3.51 -5.47
C THR A 141 14.90 -2.78 -5.03
N SER A 142 14.92 -1.44 -5.11
CA SER A 142 16.14 -0.66 -4.86
C SER A 142 16.31 -0.22 -3.41
N VAL A 143 15.23 -0.15 -2.64
CA VAL A 143 15.29 0.31 -1.24
C VAL A 143 14.91 -0.81 -0.30
N TRP A 144 13.68 -1.30 -0.38
CA TRP A 144 13.17 -2.24 0.62
C TRP A 144 13.86 -3.60 0.56
N GLN A 145 14.12 -4.12 -0.62
CA GLN A 145 14.87 -5.37 -0.77
C GLN A 145 16.32 -5.22 -0.26
N ARG A 146 17.01 -4.14 -0.64
CA ARG A 146 18.40 -3.91 -0.21
C ARG A 146 18.54 -3.69 1.29
N THR A 147 17.54 -3.15 1.92
CA THR A 147 17.51 -2.95 3.38
C THR A 147 17.01 -4.18 4.13
N GLY A 148 16.57 -5.23 3.43
CA GLY A 148 16.04 -6.45 4.03
C GLY A 148 14.65 -6.26 4.65
N LEU A 149 13.92 -5.23 4.23
CA LEU A 149 12.51 -5.02 4.63
C LEU A 149 11.57 -5.95 3.88
N ILE A 150 11.96 -6.34 2.68
CA ILE A 150 11.27 -7.35 1.89
C ILE A 150 12.26 -8.32 1.23
N GLU A 151 11.78 -9.50 0.92
CA GLU A 151 12.50 -10.57 0.23
C GLU A 151 11.66 -11.08 -0.94
N HIS A 152 12.29 -11.31 -2.10
CA HIS A 152 11.62 -11.96 -3.23
C HIS A 152 11.27 -13.38 -2.86
N SER A 153 10.01 -13.75 -3.03
CA SER A 153 9.49 -15.07 -2.66
C SER A 153 9.22 -15.94 -3.88
N ALA A 154 8.51 -15.40 -4.88
CA ALA A 154 8.16 -16.11 -6.11
C ALA A 154 7.69 -15.15 -7.19
N ASP A 155 7.63 -15.66 -8.43
CA ASP A 155 6.83 -15.09 -9.51
C ASP A 155 5.66 -16.02 -9.77
N ILE A 156 4.46 -15.50 -9.80
CA ILE A 156 3.22 -16.28 -9.94
C ILE A 156 2.29 -15.66 -10.97
N GLU A 157 1.47 -16.46 -11.59
CA GLU A 157 0.30 -15.96 -12.29
C GLU A 157 -0.81 -15.69 -11.28
N TYR A 158 -1.21 -14.44 -11.15
CA TYR A 158 -2.26 -14.01 -10.23
C TYR A 158 -3.27 -13.12 -10.94
N ARG A 159 -4.54 -13.56 -10.95
CA ARG A 159 -5.65 -12.85 -11.60
C ARG A 159 -5.36 -12.51 -13.07
N GLY A 160 -4.78 -13.45 -13.81
CA GLY A 160 -4.49 -13.33 -15.24
C GLY A 160 -3.29 -12.46 -15.59
N SER A 161 -2.40 -12.18 -14.64
CA SER A 161 -1.15 -11.48 -14.90
C SER A 161 0.01 -12.05 -14.07
N LEU A 162 1.21 -12.03 -14.66
CA LEU A 162 2.42 -12.38 -13.94
C LEU A 162 2.71 -11.34 -12.86
N GLN A 163 2.96 -11.80 -11.63
CA GLN A 163 3.25 -10.96 -10.47
C GLN A 163 4.49 -11.47 -9.74
N SER A 164 5.40 -10.58 -9.39
CA SER A 164 6.45 -10.86 -8.42
C SER A 164 5.91 -10.70 -7.02
N VAL A 165 6.08 -11.72 -6.19
CA VAL A 165 5.63 -11.77 -4.79
C VAL A 165 6.81 -11.50 -3.87
N TRP A 166 6.64 -10.57 -2.94
CA TRP A 166 7.66 -10.12 -2.00
C TRP A 166 7.17 -10.32 -0.58
N ARG A 167 7.89 -11.13 0.20
CA ARG A 167 7.60 -11.31 1.63
C ARG A 167 8.03 -10.07 2.40
N VAL A 168 7.19 -9.60 3.31
CA VAL A 168 7.45 -8.41 4.15
C VAL A 168 8.02 -8.84 5.49
N ASN A 169 9.12 -8.24 5.91
CA ASN A 169 9.64 -8.35 7.26
C ASN A 169 9.00 -7.29 8.14
N ALA A 170 7.80 -7.59 8.67
CA ALA A 170 7.01 -6.64 9.44
C ALA A 170 7.70 -6.20 10.72
N HIS A 171 8.35 -7.11 11.45
CA HIS A 171 9.11 -6.79 12.66
C HIS A 171 10.22 -5.79 12.41
N LYS A 172 11.02 -6.03 11.36
CA LYS A 172 12.09 -5.11 11.00
C LYS A 172 11.54 -3.76 10.60
N PHE A 173 10.47 -3.76 9.80
CA PHE A 173 9.84 -2.54 9.34
C PHE A 173 9.32 -1.71 10.53
N MET A 174 8.55 -2.32 11.44
CA MET A 174 7.99 -1.63 12.61
C MET A 174 9.09 -1.15 13.56
N SER A 175 10.16 -1.92 13.77
CA SER A 175 11.29 -1.48 14.60
C SER A 175 12.04 -0.27 14.03
N GLU A 176 12.15 -0.17 12.72
CA GLU A 176 12.73 1.02 12.07
C GLU A 176 11.82 2.24 12.21
N LEU A 177 10.49 2.05 12.20
CA LEU A 177 9.53 3.12 12.46
C LEU A 177 9.62 3.62 13.90
N ASP A 178 9.76 2.74 14.88
CA ASP A 178 9.86 3.08 16.30
C ASP A 178 11.09 3.91 16.66
N GLN A 179 12.13 3.86 15.83
CA GLN A 179 13.30 4.75 15.96
C GLN A 179 12.96 6.23 15.73
N TYR A 180 11.76 6.54 15.23
CA TYR A 180 11.28 7.89 14.98
C TYR A 180 9.94 8.20 15.68
N PRO A 181 9.84 7.96 17.00
CA PRO A 181 8.56 7.96 17.74
C PRO A 181 7.83 9.31 17.75
N ALA A 182 8.55 10.42 17.71
CA ALA A 182 7.96 11.76 17.78
C ALA A 182 7.05 12.07 16.58
N TYR A 183 7.30 11.42 15.46
CA TYR A 183 6.58 11.66 14.23
C TYR A 183 5.28 10.86 14.11
N TYR A 184 5.27 9.63 14.62
CA TYR A 184 4.08 8.77 14.60
C TYR A 184 3.02 9.19 15.61
N LYS A 185 3.45 9.67 16.79
CA LYS A 185 2.53 10.12 17.84
C LYS A 185 1.79 11.41 17.49
N SER A 186 2.31 12.21 16.57
CA SER A 186 1.65 13.45 16.12
C SER A 186 0.61 13.24 15.03
N LEU A 187 0.42 12.00 14.56
CA LEU A 187 -0.42 11.64 13.42
C LEU A 187 -1.61 10.75 13.79
N ARG A 188 -1.68 10.30 15.03
CA ARG A 188 -2.83 9.57 15.61
C ARG A 188 -3.82 10.48 16.28
#